data_7142e0b31b4f0a4ae20605d6588ad355
#
_entry.id   7142e0b31b4f0a4ae20605d6588ad355
#
_cell.length_a   1.000
_cell.length_b   1.000
_cell.length_c   1.000
_cell.angle_alpha   90.00
_cell.angle_beta   90.00
_cell.angle_gamma   90.00
#
_symmetry.space_group_name_H-M   'P 1'
#
loop_
_entity.id
_entity.type
_entity.pdbx_description
1 polymer ?
#
loop_
_entity_poly.entity_id
_entity_poly.type
_entity_poly.pdbx_seq_one_letter_code
_entity_poly.pdbx_strand_id
1 'polypeptide(L)'
;RTDNDYQVLLAYDTKDWKRFEQPLSQGSLHKSGPAAPDHKYFVRTGNTSWGIQNLAYDPASGNCYAAVYKGKKSQYPNYSLFVIDGGKPARRELLQGFDTPTEGEVLSLVPAGKSAGGIYGWDFKWGTTGLCPLGGGYFYISQNARSKETKQQSSTVRLYRWTGDADAPFRPVE
;
A
#
# COMPACT_ATOMS: atom_id res chain seq x y z
N ARG A 1 -4.17 -13.03 13.46
CA ARG A 1 -3.10 -14.02 13.59
C ARG A 1 -1.78 -13.31 13.82
N THR A 2 -0.82 -13.98 14.43
CA THR A 2 0.46 -13.38 14.81
C THR A 2 1.54 -13.50 13.73
N ASP A 3 1.37 -14.38 12.78
CA ASP A 3 2.39 -14.84 11.83
C ASP A 3 2.00 -14.74 10.35
N ASN A 4 0.71 -14.52 10.08
CA ASN A 4 0.16 -14.38 8.73
C ASN A 4 0.02 -12.89 8.39
N ASP A 5 1.15 -12.23 8.16
CA ASP A 5 1.18 -10.77 8.00
C ASP A 5 1.52 -10.34 6.57
N TYR A 6 0.61 -10.67 5.67
CA TYR A 6 0.60 -10.21 4.28
C TYR A 6 -0.47 -9.15 4.07
N GLN A 7 -0.13 -8.09 3.38
CA GLN A 7 -1.11 -7.24 2.70
C GLN A 7 -1.62 -7.99 1.47
N VAL A 8 -2.89 -7.82 1.15
CA VAL A 8 -3.51 -8.45 -0.01
C VAL A 8 -3.89 -7.37 -1.02
N LEU A 9 -3.43 -7.54 -2.26
CA LEU A 9 -3.83 -6.71 -3.38
C LEU A 9 -4.67 -7.54 -4.34
N LEU A 10 -5.81 -6.99 -4.73
CA LEU A 10 -6.68 -7.60 -5.73
C LEU A 10 -6.54 -6.83 -7.04
N ALA A 11 -6.27 -7.53 -8.13
CA ALA A 11 -6.21 -6.94 -9.46
C ALA A 11 -7.45 -7.34 -10.25
N TYR A 12 -8.00 -6.38 -10.98
CA TYR A 12 -9.16 -6.56 -11.84
C TYR A 12 -8.88 -5.92 -13.21
N ASP A 13 -9.11 -6.67 -14.29
CA ASP A 13 -9.14 -6.11 -15.65
C ASP A 13 -10.45 -5.32 -15.83
N THR A 14 -10.32 -4.03 -16.10
CA THR A 14 -11.46 -3.12 -16.19
C THR A 14 -12.09 -3.02 -17.58
N LYS A 15 -11.50 -3.67 -18.61
CA LYS A 15 -11.94 -3.52 -20.02
C LYS A 15 -13.41 -3.90 -20.24
N ASP A 16 -13.90 -4.90 -19.51
CA ASP A 16 -15.26 -5.42 -19.65
C ASP A 16 -16.22 -4.97 -18.52
N TRP A 17 -15.84 -3.99 -17.71
CA TRP A 17 -16.64 -3.56 -16.56
C TRP A 17 -17.99 -2.98 -16.95
N LYS A 18 -18.14 -2.47 -18.17
CA LYS A 18 -19.41 -1.98 -18.70
C LYS A 18 -20.55 -3.00 -18.58
N ARG A 19 -20.26 -4.29 -18.69
CA ARG A 19 -21.25 -5.36 -18.53
C ARG A 19 -21.86 -5.46 -17.13
N PHE A 20 -21.22 -4.83 -16.13
CA PHE A 20 -21.68 -4.81 -14.74
C PHE A 20 -22.37 -3.51 -14.37
N GLU A 21 -22.48 -2.56 -15.30
CA GLU A 21 -23.17 -1.30 -15.05
C GLU A 21 -24.64 -1.54 -14.72
N GLN A 22 -25.12 -0.90 -13.66
CA GLN A 22 -26.51 -0.91 -13.24
C GLN A 22 -26.92 0.48 -12.73
N PRO A 23 -28.18 0.89 -12.88
CA PRO A 23 -28.66 2.13 -12.30
C PRO A 23 -28.46 2.16 -10.80
N LEU A 24 -27.96 3.27 -10.27
CA LEU A 24 -27.89 3.49 -8.84
C LEU A 24 -29.28 3.77 -8.27
N SER A 25 -29.62 3.10 -7.18
CA SER A 25 -30.86 3.33 -6.45
C SER A 25 -30.61 3.21 -4.95
N GLN A 26 -31.10 4.16 -4.18
CA GLN A 26 -31.01 4.13 -2.72
C GLN A 26 -31.89 3.03 -2.10
N GLY A 27 -33.03 2.74 -2.73
CA GLY A 27 -33.96 1.71 -2.28
C GLY A 27 -33.56 0.29 -2.67
N SER A 28 -32.65 0.13 -3.62
CA SER A 28 -32.15 -1.16 -4.10
C SER A 28 -30.67 -1.04 -4.43
N LEU A 29 -29.82 -1.32 -3.45
CA LEU A 29 -28.38 -1.34 -3.63
C LEU A 29 -27.99 -2.52 -4.51
N HIS A 30 -27.32 -2.23 -5.64
CA HIS A 30 -26.81 -3.29 -6.49
C HIS A 30 -25.47 -3.84 -5.97
N LYS A 31 -25.23 -5.11 -6.23
CA LYS A 31 -24.01 -5.83 -5.93
C LYS A 31 -23.47 -6.44 -7.24
N SER A 32 -23.34 -5.60 -8.27
CA SER A 32 -22.79 -6.05 -9.55
C SER A 32 -21.27 -5.86 -9.58
N GLY A 33 -20.60 -6.76 -10.26
CA GLY A 33 -19.15 -6.77 -10.40
C GLY A 33 -18.65 -8.17 -10.73
N PRO A 34 -17.34 -8.33 -11.00
CA PRO A 34 -16.74 -9.64 -11.17
C PRO A 34 -16.91 -10.49 -9.90
N ALA A 35 -17.17 -11.78 -10.06
CA ALA A 35 -17.34 -12.72 -8.95
C ALA A 35 -16.02 -12.95 -8.18
N ALA A 36 -14.87 -12.77 -8.86
CA ALA A 36 -13.54 -12.91 -8.28
C ALA A 36 -12.58 -11.91 -8.95
N PRO A 37 -11.47 -11.55 -8.30
CA PRO A 37 -10.41 -10.80 -8.94
C PRO A 37 -9.70 -11.68 -9.98
N ASP A 38 -9.07 -11.06 -10.99
CA ASP A 38 -8.23 -11.75 -11.96
C ASP A 38 -6.95 -12.26 -11.31
N HIS A 39 -6.38 -11.46 -10.37
CA HIS A 39 -5.24 -11.87 -9.55
C HIS A 39 -5.43 -11.45 -8.09
N LYS A 40 -4.89 -12.28 -7.22
CA LYS A 40 -4.79 -12.02 -5.78
C LYS A 40 -3.34 -12.12 -5.36
N TYR A 41 -2.73 -10.98 -5.12
CA TYR A 41 -1.33 -10.87 -4.72
C TYR A 41 -1.19 -10.72 -3.21
N PHE A 42 -0.08 -11.24 -2.72
CA PHE A 42 0.34 -11.13 -1.32
C PHE A 42 1.65 -10.35 -1.24
N VAL A 43 1.73 -9.43 -0.29
CA VAL A 43 2.95 -8.66 0.01
C VAL A 43 3.28 -8.84 1.47
N ARG A 44 4.42 -9.42 1.76
CA ARG A 44 4.85 -9.61 3.15
C ARG A 44 5.39 -8.29 3.71
N THR A 45 4.58 -7.62 4.49
CA THR A 45 4.93 -6.36 5.16
C THR A 45 5.17 -6.52 6.65
N GLY A 46 4.96 -7.72 7.19
CA GLY A 46 4.98 -7.99 8.61
C GLY A 46 3.65 -7.63 9.25
N ASN A 47 3.52 -6.51 9.88
CA ASN A 47 2.32 -6.16 10.61
C ASN A 47 1.18 -5.66 9.71
N THR A 48 0.05 -6.37 9.72
CA THR A 48 -1.19 -5.99 9.02
C THR A 48 -2.33 -5.61 9.98
N SER A 49 -2.02 -5.18 11.21
CA SER A 49 -3.04 -4.66 12.15
C SER A 49 -3.87 -3.55 11.52
N TRP A 50 -3.25 -2.78 10.65
CA TRP A 50 -3.86 -1.77 9.81
C TRP A 50 -3.52 -2.07 8.36
N GLY A 51 -4.51 -2.17 7.50
CA GLY A 51 -4.31 -2.38 6.07
C GLY A 51 -3.61 -1.20 5.38
N ILE A 52 -3.30 -1.37 4.09
CA ILE A 52 -2.82 -0.28 3.24
C ILE A 52 -3.87 0.82 3.24
N GLN A 53 -3.45 2.03 3.61
CA GLN A 53 -4.31 3.23 3.61
C GLN A 53 -4.25 3.95 2.27
N ASN A 54 -3.10 3.88 1.62
CA ASN A 54 -2.88 4.47 0.32
C ASN A 54 -1.95 3.58 -0.51
N LEU A 55 -2.38 3.23 -1.70
CA LEU A 55 -1.59 2.50 -2.69
C LEU A 55 -1.48 3.36 -3.93
N ALA A 56 -0.27 3.76 -4.28
CA ALA A 56 0.00 4.63 -5.41
C ALA A 56 0.96 3.98 -6.39
N TYR A 57 0.53 3.82 -7.64
CA TYR A 57 1.38 3.31 -8.72
C TYR A 57 2.13 4.46 -9.38
N ASP A 58 3.44 4.35 -9.47
CA ASP A 58 4.28 5.27 -10.22
C ASP A 58 4.65 4.68 -11.59
N PRO A 59 4.07 5.19 -12.68
CA PRO A 59 4.33 4.64 -14.01
C PRO A 59 5.76 4.86 -14.49
N ALA A 60 6.51 5.79 -13.90
CA ALA A 60 7.88 6.06 -14.29
C ALA A 60 8.85 4.99 -13.78
N SER A 61 8.64 4.49 -12.56
CA SER A 61 9.44 3.40 -11.99
C SER A 61 8.79 2.03 -12.11
N GLY A 62 7.50 1.98 -12.41
CA GLY A 62 6.70 0.75 -12.36
C GLY A 62 6.38 0.26 -10.94
N ASN A 63 6.82 0.97 -9.90
CA ASN A 63 6.65 0.56 -8.51
C ASN A 63 5.30 1.00 -7.93
N CYS A 64 4.82 0.25 -6.94
CA CYS A 64 3.70 0.66 -6.13
C CYS A 64 4.17 1.08 -4.73
N TYR A 65 3.79 2.27 -4.31
CA TYR A 65 4.08 2.83 -2.99
C TYR A 65 2.88 2.59 -2.08
N ALA A 66 3.10 1.89 -0.98
CA ALA A 66 2.06 1.52 -0.03
C ALA A 66 2.29 2.20 1.32
N ALA A 67 1.46 3.16 1.67
CA ALA A 67 1.46 3.79 2.98
C ALA A 67 0.47 3.10 3.92
N VAL A 68 0.94 2.76 5.12
CA VAL A 68 0.17 2.05 6.14
C VAL A 68 0.28 2.77 7.48
N TYR A 69 -0.70 2.59 8.37
CA TYR A 69 -0.50 2.99 9.75
C TYR A 69 0.52 2.08 10.43
N LYS A 70 1.42 2.68 11.20
CA LYS A 70 2.47 1.96 11.91
C LYS A 70 1.89 0.88 12.81
N GLY A 71 2.35 -0.34 12.64
CA GLY A 71 1.95 -1.48 13.45
C GLY A 71 2.56 -1.48 14.85
N LYS A 72 2.21 -2.50 15.64
CA LYS A 72 2.65 -2.64 17.04
C LYS A 72 3.13 -4.05 17.40
N LYS A 73 3.27 -4.94 16.44
CA LYS A 73 3.73 -6.31 16.70
C LYS A 73 5.25 -6.32 16.92
N SER A 74 5.70 -6.78 18.09
CA SER A 74 7.10 -6.73 18.51
C SER A 74 8.03 -7.56 17.64
N GLN A 75 7.54 -8.61 17.00
CA GLN A 75 8.33 -9.48 16.12
C GLN A 75 8.59 -8.89 14.73
N TYR A 76 8.00 -7.72 14.40
CA TYR A 76 8.13 -7.08 13.10
C TYR A 76 8.68 -5.66 13.20
N PRO A 77 9.34 -5.15 12.14
CA PRO A 77 9.88 -3.80 12.14
C PRO A 77 8.81 -2.70 12.16
N ASN A 78 7.57 -3.02 11.78
CA ASN A 78 6.42 -2.09 11.77
C ASN A 78 6.66 -0.80 10.98
N TYR A 79 7.27 -0.90 9.80
CA TYR A 79 7.43 0.23 8.89
C TYR A 79 6.06 0.81 8.49
N SER A 80 6.03 2.07 8.11
CA SER A 80 4.81 2.77 7.69
C SER A 80 4.75 3.06 6.19
N LEU A 81 5.84 2.80 5.46
CA LEU A 81 5.91 2.92 4.01
C LEU A 81 6.62 1.70 3.43
N PHE A 82 6.03 1.13 2.40
CA PHE A 82 6.59 0.02 1.63
C PHE A 82 6.59 0.38 0.15
N VAL A 83 7.58 -0.13 -0.59
CA VAL A 83 7.62 0.00 -2.05
C VAL A 83 7.65 -1.40 -2.64
N ILE A 84 6.60 -1.72 -3.41
CA ILE A 84 6.46 -2.98 -4.13
C ILE A 84 7.21 -2.84 -5.45
N ASP A 85 8.08 -3.79 -5.73
CA ASP A 85 8.96 -3.80 -6.90
C ASP A 85 8.18 -4.20 -8.16
N GLY A 86 7.82 -3.22 -8.97
CA GLY A 86 7.14 -3.46 -10.25
C GLY A 86 8.02 -4.06 -11.35
N GLY A 87 9.34 -4.05 -11.16
CA GLY A 87 10.29 -4.69 -12.08
C GLY A 87 10.39 -6.21 -11.88
N LYS A 88 9.76 -6.76 -10.83
CA LYS A 88 9.77 -8.20 -10.56
C LYS A 88 8.38 -8.81 -10.71
N PRO A 89 8.25 -9.91 -11.47
CA PRO A 89 6.98 -10.63 -11.53
C PRO A 89 6.64 -11.24 -10.17
N ALA A 90 5.35 -11.43 -9.92
CA ALA A 90 4.88 -12.20 -8.79
C ALA A 90 5.44 -13.64 -8.84
N ARG A 91 5.76 -14.20 -7.68
CA ARG A 91 6.23 -15.57 -7.55
C ARG A 91 5.21 -16.40 -6.79
N ARG A 92 4.99 -17.62 -7.24
CA ARG A 92 4.18 -18.56 -6.49
C ARG A 92 5.01 -19.15 -5.35
N GLU A 93 4.61 -18.86 -4.14
CA GLU A 93 5.35 -19.23 -2.93
C GLU A 93 4.39 -19.78 -1.87
N LEU A 94 4.92 -20.62 -0.97
CA LEU A 94 4.20 -21.06 0.22
C LEU A 94 4.07 -19.90 1.20
N LEU A 95 2.83 -19.53 1.52
CA LEU A 95 2.54 -18.42 2.43
C LEU A 95 2.81 -18.83 3.88
N GLN A 96 3.48 -17.97 4.63
CA GLN A 96 3.77 -18.19 6.05
C GLN A 96 2.55 -17.90 6.91
N GLY A 97 2.43 -18.60 8.04
CA GLY A 97 1.41 -18.35 9.06
C GLY A 97 0.00 -18.82 8.70
N PHE A 98 -0.14 -19.74 7.77
CA PHE A 98 -1.38 -20.45 7.49
C PHE A 98 -1.40 -21.81 8.18
N ASP A 99 -2.56 -22.25 8.68
CA ASP A 99 -2.70 -23.54 9.37
C ASP A 99 -2.50 -24.74 8.45
N THR A 100 -2.82 -24.53 7.18
CA THR A 100 -2.60 -25.52 6.11
C THR A 100 -1.64 -24.94 5.08
N PRO A 101 -0.79 -25.76 4.45
CA PRO A 101 0.06 -25.32 3.35
C PRO A 101 -0.77 -24.58 2.29
N THR A 102 -0.52 -23.31 2.14
CA THR A 102 -1.27 -22.43 1.23
C THR A 102 -0.28 -21.70 0.33
N GLU A 103 -0.42 -21.86 -0.97
CA GLU A 103 0.37 -21.12 -1.96
C GLU A 103 -0.35 -19.84 -2.39
N GLY A 104 0.44 -18.82 -2.73
CA GLY A 104 -0.06 -17.56 -3.28
C GLY A 104 0.93 -16.88 -4.19
N GLU A 105 0.45 -15.93 -4.98
CA GLU A 105 1.29 -15.07 -5.80
C GLU A 105 1.86 -13.94 -4.92
N VAL A 106 3.16 -14.00 -4.63
CA VAL A 106 3.84 -13.05 -3.74
C VAL A 106 4.59 -12.01 -4.56
N LEU A 107 4.32 -10.73 -4.27
CA LEU A 107 5.05 -9.60 -4.82
C LEU A 107 6.23 -9.24 -3.92
N SER A 108 7.35 -8.90 -4.54
CA SER A 108 8.57 -8.51 -3.84
C SER A 108 8.53 -7.06 -3.40
N LEU A 109 9.10 -6.75 -2.24
CA LEU A 109 9.45 -5.38 -1.87
C LEU A 109 10.77 -4.97 -2.54
N VAL A 110 10.91 -3.69 -2.85
CA VAL A 110 12.20 -3.13 -3.27
C VAL A 110 13.21 -3.30 -2.12
N PRO A 111 14.38 -3.91 -2.37
CA PRO A 111 15.38 -4.19 -1.33
C PRO A 111 16.17 -2.92 -0.97
N ALA A 112 15.49 -1.91 -0.43
CA ALA A 112 16.05 -0.62 -0.05
C ALA A 112 15.39 -0.10 1.23
N GLY A 113 15.92 0.99 1.76
CA GLY A 113 15.49 1.57 3.03
C GLY A 113 16.03 0.79 4.22
N LYS A 114 15.21 0.64 5.25
CA LYS A 114 15.49 -0.19 6.42
C LYS A 114 15.09 -1.63 6.14
N SER A 115 15.76 -2.58 6.80
CA SER A 115 15.40 -3.99 6.69
C SER A 115 15.50 -4.71 8.03
N ALA A 116 14.56 -5.59 8.30
CA ALA A 116 14.59 -6.53 9.40
C ALA A 116 13.75 -7.78 9.06
N GLY A 117 14.28 -8.95 9.33
CA GLY A 117 13.57 -10.23 9.09
C GLY A 117 13.18 -10.44 7.62
N GLY A 118 13.95 -9.91 6.66
CA GLY A 118 13.66 -9.98 5.24
C GLY A 118 12.55 -9.04 4.76
N ILE A 119 12.08 -8.12 5.61
CA ILE A 119 11.10 -7.10 5.29
C ILE A 119 11.82 -5.77 5.09
N TYR A 120 11.62 -5.15 3.93
CA TYR A 120 12.18 -3.84 3.56
C TYR A 120 11.08 -2.77 3.65
N GLY A 121 11.45 -1.57 4.11
CA GLY A 121 10.52 -0.45 4.20
C GLY A 121 11.11 0.76 4.88
N TRP A 122 10.26 1.75 5.14
CA TRP A 122 10.66 3.03 5.72
C TRP A 122 9.71 3.45 6.83
N ASP A 123 10.24 4.21 7.78
CA ASP A 123 9.44 5.02 8.69
C ASP A 123 9.15 6.36 8.00
N PHE A 124 7.90 6.58 7.61
CA PHE A 124 7.48 7.84 7.02
C PHE A 124 6.15 8.28 7.62
N LYS A 125 6.12 9.48 8.16
CA LYS A 125 4.97 9.98 8.94
C LYS A 125 3.72 10.23 8.09
N TRP A 126 3.90 10.57 6.82
CA TRP A 126 2.84 11.01 5.93
C TRP A 126 2.48 9.95 4.89
N GLY A 127 1.58 10.27 3.99
CA GLY A 127 1.21 9.40 2.86
C GLY A 127 -0.05 8.56 3.09
N THR A 128 -0.46 8.33 4.35
CA THR A 128 -1.68 7.55 4.65
C THR A 128 -2.97 8.25 4.24
N THR A 129 -2.97 9.57 4.12
CA THR A 129 -4.13 10.38 3.68
C THR A 129 -4.04 10.87 2.24
N GLY A 130 -2.88 10.81 1.64
CA GLY A 130 -2.68 11.17 0.23
C GLY A 130 -1.24 10.97 -0.18
N LEU A 131 -1.03 10.21 -1.22
CA LEU A 131 0.27 9.90 -1.83
C LEU A 131 0.04 9.78 -3.34
N CYS A 132 0.50 10.76 -4.11
CA CYS A 132 0.26 10.84 -5.55
C CYS A 132 1.57 11.01 -6.31
N PRO A 133 2.04 9.99 -7.04
CA PRO A 133 3.21 10.11 -7.91
C PRO A 133 2.94 11.05 -9.08
N LEU A 134 3.93 11.86 -9.41
CA LEU A 134 3.89 12.79 -10.55
C LEU A 134 4.87 12.39 -11.65
N GLY A 135 5.64 11.31 -11.43
CA GLY A 135 6.76 10.92 -12.26
C GLY A 135 8.05 11.63 -11.89
N GLY A 136 9.20 11.14 -12.44
CA GLY A 136 10.50 11.71 -12.16
C GLY A 136 10.95 11.67 -10.69
N GLY A 137 10.29 10.85 -9.86
CA GLY A 137 10.53 10.78 -8.43
C GLY A 137 9.85 11.88 -7.61
N TYR A 138 8.93 12.64 -8.21
CA TYR A 138 8.16 13.66 -7.50
C TYR A 138 6.79 13.13 -7.06
N PHE A 139 6.34 13.61 -5.91
CA PHE A 139 5.07 13.19 -5.29
C PHE A 139 4.35 14.36 -4.64
N TYR A 140 3.04 14.46 -4.82
CA TYR A 140 2.22 15.20 -3.87
C TYR A 140 1.88 14.32 -2.69
N ILE A 141 2.16 14.81 -1.49
CA ILE A 141 1.91 14.09 -0.24
C ILE A 141 1.08 14.97 0.68
N SER A 142 0.01 14.39 1.21
CA SER A 142 -0.88 15.04 2.14
C SER A 142 -0.35 14.92 3.57
N GLN A 143 -0.26 16.05 4.25
CA GLN A 143 0.07 16.16 5.66
C GLN A 143 -1.20 16.50 6.44
N ASN A 144 -1.75 15.53 7.12
CA ASN A 144 -2.96 15.71 7.91
C ASN A 144 -2.64 16.22 9.31
N ALA A 145 -3.49 17.10 9.81
CA ALA A 145 -3.46 17.60 11.18
C ALA A 145 -4.86 17.62 11.78
N ARG A 146 -4.94 17.59 13.09
CA ARG A 146 -6.19 17.76 13.84
C ARG A 146 -5.97 18.76 14.96
N SER A 147 -6.77 19.81 14.99
CA SER A 147 -6.77 20.77 16.09
C SER A 147 -7.16 20.08 17.40
N LYS A 148 -6.41 20.31 18.46
CA LYS A 148 -6.73 19.80 19.79
C LYS A 148 -7.95 20.51 20.38
N GLU A 149 -8.14 21.78 20.05
CA GLU A 149 -9.20 22.65 20.57
C GLU A 149 -10.52 22.45 19.83
N THR A 150 -10.53 22.72 18.54
CA THR A 150 -11.74 22.68 17.71
C THR A 150 -12.10 21.30 17.17
N LYS A 151 -11.19 20.32 17.30
CA LYS A 151 -11.31 18.96 16.70
C LYS A 151 -11.38 18.96 15.17
N GLN A 152 -11.25 20.11 14.54
CA GLN A 152 -11.24 20.23 13.07
C GLN A 152 -10.04 19.49 12.48
N GLN A 153 -10.28 18.83 11.37
CA GLN A 153 -9.24 18.20 10.57
C GLN A 153 -8.83 19.15 9.45
N SER A 154 -7.54 19.16 9.17
CA SER A 154 -6.94 19.89 8.05
C SER A 154 -5.94 19.02 7.33
N SER A 155 -5.67 19.33 6.08
CA SER A 155 -4.64 18.69 5.29
C SER A 155 -3.91 19.73 4.45
N THR A 156 -2.60 19.64 4.42
CA THR A 156 -1.74 20.44 3.55
C THR A 156 -1.08 19.51 2.55
N VAL A 157 -1.25 19.76 1.27
CA VAL A 157 -0.58 19.00 0.22
C VAL A 157 0.75 19.69 -0.08
N ARG A 158 1.84 18.91 -0.07
CA ARG A 158 3.19 19.39 -0.38
C ARG A 158 3.84 18.54 -1.44
N LEU A 159 4.73 19.19 -2.21
CA LEU A 159 5.58 18.51 -3.17
C LEU A 159 6.77 17.89 -2.44
N TYR A 160 7.04 16.63 -2.74
CA TYR A 160 8.17 15.88 -2.24
C TYR A 160 8.94 15.24 -3.39
N ARG A 161 10.22 15.01 -3.15
CA ARG A 161 11.07 14.19 -4.00
C ARG A 161 11.39 12.88 -3.28
N TRP A 162 11.19 11.77 -3.97
CA TRP A 162 11.63 10.45 -3.52
C TRP A 162 13.16 10.37 -3.56
N THR A 163 13.77 9.95 -2.48
CA THR A 163 15.22 9.75 -2.36
C THR A 163 15.55 8.27 -2.16
N GLY A 164 14.64 7.50 -1.58
CA GLY A 164 14.89 6.12 -1.15
C GLY A 164 15.83 5.99 0.06
N ASP A 165 16.30 7.10 0.63
CA ASP A 165 17.16 7.09 1.81
C ASP A 165 16.46 6.41 2.99
N ALA A 166 17.19 5.62 3.78
CA ALA A 166 16.61 4.85 4.87
C ALA A 166 15.92 5.71 5.94
N ASP A 167 16.45 6.90 6.20
CA ASP A 167 15.94 7.79 7.25
C ASP A 167 15.12 8.98 6.70
N ALA A 168 15.26 9.29 5.41
CA ALA A 168 14.56 10.38 4.77
C ALA A 168 14.06 9.99 3.37
N PRO A 169 13.11 9.02 3.26
CA PRO A 169 12.69 8.47 1.97
C PRO A 169 12.06 9.50 1.03
N PHE A 170 11.50 10.55 1.60
CA PHE A 170 10.97 11.71 0.88
C PHE A 170 11.53 13.00 1.48
N ARG A 171 11.96 13.91 0.62
CA ARG A 171 12.37 15.26 1.01
C ARG A 171 11.40 16.27 0.43
N PRO A 172 10.94 17.27 1.22
CA PRO A 172 10.11 18.33 0.69
C PRO A 172 10.89 19.13 -0.38
N VAL A 173 10.17 19.57 -1.39
CA VAL A 173 10.69 20.50 -2.42
C VAL A 173 10.23 21.89 -2.02
N GLU A 174 11.17 22.81 -1.88
CA GLU A 174 10.94 24.22 -1.59
C GLU A 174 10.42 24.98 -2.82
#